data_924cea06aa3538a6bcd7f261c016cc8e
#
_entry.id   924cea06aa3538a6bcd7f261c016cc8e
#
_cell.length_a   1.000
_cell.length_b   1.000
_cell.length_c   1.000
_cell.angle_alpha   90.00
_cell.angle_beta   90.00
_cell.angle_gamma   90.00
#
_symmetry.space_group_name_H-M   'P 1'
#
loop_
_entity.id
_entity.type
_entity.pdbx_description
1 polymer ?
#
loop_
_entity_poly.entity_id
_entity_poly.type
_entity_poly.pdbx_seq_one_letter_code
_entity_poly.pdbx_strand_id
1 'polypeptide(L)'
;MFDLIRKIVEFGLPIIVALKIFFLSLPGFLVLAFPMSVLLTCLLTYGNLSSNSEILALKSLGINNFRIILPSLSLALFMTLLTFIFNDNLVPISNRVAADIMQNNIGKSIKTEKGKCNVSFSKYGSILDANTNKPIDSATHLTHIFYARRFLNNVMYEVTVVDLSKKGTKILIAADNGKFIDQLNNWEFSNGEMIITNDEGSVSTISFDTYKYPLDNGPSKLAAIPNDAKNMTISEAKKAEEMYAMAGNIKESRKMKVRIYEKITLPFSCIVFSLIGSTLGIKQNIRSSKSQGFGLSIILIFLYYLTCFV
;
A
#
# COMPACT_ATOMS: atom_id res chain seq x y z
N MET A 1 14.16 -5.73 4.82
CA MET A 1 15.43 -5.81 5.58
C MET A 1 16.59 -5.18 4.82
N PHE A 2 16.94 -5.63 3.63
CA PHE A 2 18.05 -5.07 2.85
C PHE A 2 17.94 -3.57 2.63
N ASP A 3 16.77 -3.04 2.31
CA ASP A 3 16.54 -1.59 2.15
C ASP A 3 16.81 -0.79 3.43
N LEU A 4 16.57 -1.37 4.58
CA LEU A 4 16.81 -0.73 5.87
C LEU A 4 18.31 -0.67 6.17
N ILE A 5 19.02 -1.77 5.92
CA ILE A 5 20.48 -1.83 6.06
C ILE A 5 21.15 -0.85 5.08
N ARG A 6 20.71 -0.84 3.83
CA ARG A 6 21.19 0.08 2.82
C ARG A 6 21.01 1.55 3.24
N LYS A 7 19.83 1.92 3.74
CA LYS A 7 19.56 3.26 4.24
C LYS A 7 20.35 3.66 5.48
N ILE A 8 20.66 2.69 6.37
CA ILE A 8 21.56 2.93 7.51
C ILE A 8 22.96 3.30 7.02
N VAL A 9 23.47 2.56 6.04
CA VAL A 9 24.83 2.78 5.49
C VAL A 9 24.89 4.06 4.66
N GLU A 10 23.89 4.32 3.81
CA GLU A 10 23.84 5.50 2.92
C GLU A 10 23.64 6.82 3.70
N PHE A 11 22.82 6.82 4.74
CA PHE A 11 22.44 8.02 5.47
C PHE A 11 23.08 8.17 6.85
N GLY A 12 23.96 7.24 7.26
CA GLY A 12 24.66 7.31 8.54
C GLY A 12 23.72 7.35 9.76
N LEU A 13 22.59 6.63 9.71
CA LEU A 13 21.58 6.65 10.77
C LEU A 13 22.15 6.06 12.07
N PRO A 14 21.88 6.68 13.25
CA PRO A 14 22.28 6.12 14.54
C PRO A 14 21.69 4.73 14.75
N ILE A 15 22.45 3.79 15.27
CA ILE A 15 22.01 2.40 15.53
C ILE A 15 20.72 2.33 16.34
N ILE A 16 20.54 3.24 17.30
CA ILE A 16 19.32 3.32 18.13
C ILE A 16 18.07 3.62 17.27
N VAL A 17 18.20 4.49 16.28
CA VAL A 17 17.12 4.82 15.36
C VAL A 17 16.79 3.63 14.46
N ALA A 18 17.81 2.97 13.96
CA ALA A 18 17.67 1.75 13.16
C ALA A 18 16.94 0.64 13.94
N LEU A 19 17.28 0.45 15.21
CA LEU A 19 16.64 -0.51 16.09
C LEU A 19 15.17 -0.18 16.33
N LYS A 20 14.84 1.09 16.55
CA LYS A 20 13.45 1.54 16.68
C LYS A 20 12.64 1.24 15.42
N ILE A 21 13.16 1.58 14.24
CA ILE A 21 12.48 1.30 12.96
C ILE A 21 12.30 -0.22 12.76
N PHE A 22 13.31 -1.02 13.16
CA PHE A 22 13.21 -2.47 13.10
C PHE A 22 12.04 -3.00 13.96
N PHE A 23 11.93 -2.59 15.22
CA PHE A 23 10.82 -2.99 16.09
C PHE A 23 9.47 -2.53 15.57
N LEU A 24 9.38 -1.32 14.99
CA LEU A 24 8.15 -0.83 14.37
C LEU A 24 7.79 -1.62 13.10
N SER A 25 8.71 -2.27 12.45
CA SER A 25 8.44 -3.11 11.27
C SER A 25 7.97 -4.52 11.64
N LEU A 26 8.18 -4.99 12.89
CA LEU A 26 7.80 -6.33 13.34
C LEU A 26 6.31 -6.67 13.13
N PRO A 27 5.33 -5.78 13.41
CA PRO A 27 3.94 -6.11 13.18
C PRO A 27 3.63 -6.55 11.75
N GLY A 28 4.29 -5.92 10.75
CA GLY A 28 4.14 -6.31 9.34
C GLY A 28 4.64 -7.72 9.05
N PHE A 29 5.73 -8.15 9.68
CA PHE A 29 6.23 -9.53 9.55
C PHE A 29 5.34 -10.54 10.26
N LEU A 30 4.78 -10.18 11.44
CA LEU A 30 3.88 -11.06 12.17
C LEU A 30 2.62 -11.39 11.37
N VAL A 31 2.05 -10.42 10.66
CA VAL A 31 0.88 -10.66 9.80
C VAL A 31 1.14 -11.75 8.76
N LEU A 32 2.35 -11.80 8.20
CA LEU A 32 2.74 -12.85 7.25
C LEU A 32 3.06 -14.18 7.98
N ALA A 33 3.61 -14.13 9.18
CA ALA A 33 3.99 -15.32 9.94
C ALA A 33 2.79 -16.08 10.52
N PHE A 34 1.68 -15.39 10.86
CA PHE A 34 0.52 -16.03 11.48
C PHE A 34 -0.10 -17.15 10.63
N PRO A 35 -0.42 -16.98 9.35
CA PRO A 35 -0.95 -18.06 8.53
C PRO A 35 0.01 -19.25 8.41
N MET A 36 1.33 -18.97 8.27
CA MET A 36 2.36 -20.02 8.20
C MET A 36 2.41 -20.84 9.48
N SER A 37 2.38 -20.16 10.65
CA SER A 37 2.43 -20.84 11.95
C SER A 37 1.18 -21.69 12.19
N VAL A 38 0.00 -21.22 11.76
CA VAL A 38 -1.25 -21.99 11.84
C VAL A 38 -1.15 -23.27 11.02
N LEU A 39 -0.69 -23.20 9.77
CA LEU A 39 -0.50 -24.36 8.91
C LEU A 39 0.44 -25.39 9.55
N LEU A 40 1.63 -24.91 9.98
CA LEU A 40 2.66 -25.77 10.59
C LEU A 40 2.14 -26.44 11.86
N THR A 41 1.52 -25.67 12.74
CA THR A 41 0.97 -26.17 14.00
C THR A 41 -0.12 -27.23 13.75
N CYS A 42 -1.08 -26.95 12.87
CA CYS A 42 -2.15 -27.90 12.55
C CYS A 42 -1.58 -29.19 11.95
N LEU A 43 -0.66 -29.08 10.98
CA LEU A 43 -0.08 -30.23 10.33
C LEU A 43 0.74 -31.10 11.28
N LEU A 44 1.56 -30.49 12.14
CA LEU A 44 2.35 -31.24 13.12
C LEU A 44 1.48 -31.85 14.23
N THR A 45 0.51 -31.13 14.74
CA THR A 45 -0.38 -31.63 15.81
C THR A 45 -1.21 -32.80 15.32
N TYR A 46 -1.93 -32.65 14.20
CA TYR A 46 -2.74 -33.75 13.64
C TYR A 46 -1.89 -34.89 13.09
N GLY A 47 -0.70 -34.61 12.57
CA GLY A 47 0.27 -35.62 12.19
C GLY A 47 0.76 -36.47 13.36
N ASN A 48 1.04 -35.85 14.51
CA ASN A 48 1.38 -36.56 15.75
C ASN A 48 0.21 -37.40 16.29
N LEU A 49 -0.99 -36.83 16.34
CA LEU A 49 -2.20 -37.57 16.76
C LEU A 49 -2.49 -38.76 15.84
N SER A 50 -2.23 -38.61 14.53
CA SER A 50 -2.38 -39.69 13.56
C SER A 50 -1.31 -40.78 13.75
N SER A 51 -0.04 -40.41 13.94
CA SER A 51 1.07 -41.35 14.14
C SER A 51 0.92 -42.15 15.44
N ASN A 52 0.36 -41.56 16.48
CA ASN A 52 0.09 -42.21 17.75
C ASN A 52 -1.21 -43.03 17.74
N SER A 53 -1.88 -43.17 16.59
CA SER A 53 -3.17 -43.89 16.45
C SER A 53 -4.34 -43.29 17.25
N GLU A 54 -4.19 -42.09 17.83
CA GLU A 54 -5.24 -41.41 18.60
C GLU A 54 -6.45 -41.05 17.74
N ILE A 55 -6.20 -40.58 16.50
CA ILE A 55 -7.25 -40.30 15.52
C ILE A 55 -8.00 -41.58 15.13
N LEU A 56 -7.31 -42.70 15.02
CA LEU A 56 -7.91 -44.00 14.74
C LEU A 56 -8.84 -44.42 15.90
N ALA A 57 -8.39 -44.28 17.13
CA ALA A 57 -9.21 -44.54 18.32
C ALA A 57 -10.47 -43.66 18.39
N LEU A 58 -10.34 -42.35 18.08
CA LEU A 58 -11.50 -41.45 18.02
C LEU A 58 -12.51 -41.84 16.94
N LYS A 59 -12.02 -42.29 15.78
CA LYS A 59 -12.85 -42.78 14.67
C LYS A 59 -13.56 -44.11 15.00
N SER A 60 -12.92 -45.00 15.73
CA SER A 60 -13.53 -46.27 16.17
C SER A 60 -14.69 -46.04 17.18
N LEU A 61 -14.68 -44.94 17.92
CA LEU A 61 -15.74 -44.43 18.76
C LEU A 61 -16.88 -43.73 17.97
N GLY A 62 -16.82 -43.70 16.64
CA GLY A 62 -17.81 -43.07 15.77
C GLY A 62 -17.71 -41.55 15.65
N ILE A 63 -16.61 -40.92 16.09
CA ILE A 63 -16.43 -39.47 16.00
C ILE A 63 -16.10 -39.11 14.55
N ASN A 64 -16.90 -38.19 13.96
CA ASN A 64 -16.73 -37.71 12.60
C ASN A 64 -15.45 -36.83 12.47
N ASN A 65 -14.78 -36.92 11.33
CA ASN A 65 -13.58 -36.10 11.00
C ASN A 65 -13.81 -34.60 11.22
N PHE A 66 -15.02 -34.10 10.90
CA PHE A 66 -15.34 -32.67 11.12
C PHE A 66 -15.26 -32.26 12.59
N ARG A 67 -15.74 -33.13 13.49
CA ARG A 67 -15.69 -32.88 14.95
C ARG A 67 -14.26 -32.91 15.48
N ILE A 68 -13.36 -33.71 14.86
CA ILE A 68 -11.93 -33.75 15.20
C ILE A 68 -11.22 -32.45 14.74
N ILE A 69 -11.62 -31.85 13.62
CA ILE A 69 -11.02 -30.63 13.07
C ILE A 69 -11.56 -29.35 13.74
N LEU A 70 -12.72 -29.40 14.37
CA LEU A 70 -13.41 -28.24 14.96
C LEU A 70 -12.51 -27.41 15.90
N PRO A 71 -11.69 -27.99 16.80
CA PRO A 71 -10.80 -27.22 17.65
C PRO A 71 -9.77 -26.39 16.88
N SER A 72 -9.19 -26.95 15.81
CA SER A 72 -8.23 -26.21 14.96
C SER A 72 -8.92 -25.08 14.20
N LEU A 73 -10.17 -25.29 13.78
CA LEU A 73 -10.94 -24.25 13.09
C LEU A 73 -11.31 -23.08 14.03
N SER A 74 -11.63 -23.38 15.30
CA SER A 74 -11.88 -22.32 16.31
C SER A 74 -10.63 -21.50 16.59
N LEU A 75 -9.47 -22.14 16.71
CA LEU A 75 -8.17 -21.47 16.83
C LEU A 75 -7.87 -20.61 15.58
N ALA A 76 -8.10 -21.16 14.39
CA ALA A 76 -7.88 -20.44 13.14
C ALA A 76 -8.79 -19.21 13.02
N LEU A 77 -10.05 -19.29 13.47
CA LEU A 77 -10.95 -18.14 13.50
C LEU A 77 -10.41 -17.02 14.41
N PHE A 78 -9.93 -17.41 15.59
CA PHE A 78 -9.29 -16.47 16.51
C PHE A 78 -8.04 -15.82 15.88
N MET A 79 -7.18 -16.61 15.27
CA MET A 79 -5.98 -16.11 14.58
C MET A 79 -6.31 -15.24 13.35
N THR A 80 -7.40 -15.53 12.66
CA THR A 80 -7.91 -14.69 11.55
C THR A 80 -8.30 -13.31 12.07
N LEU A 81 -9.05 -13.24 13.17
CA LEU A 81 -9.46 -11.97 13.78
C LEU A 81 -8.24 -11.17 14.25
N LEU A 82 -7.31 -11.84 14.92
CA LEU A 82 -6.07 -11.24 15.39
C LEU A 82 -5.25 -10.68 14.22
N THR A 83 -5.05 -11.47 13.17
CA THR A 83 -4.32 -11.06 11.95
C THR A 83 -4.99 -9.88 11.28
N PHE A 84 -6.33 -9.84 11.23
CA PHE A 84 -7.08 -8.73 10.66
C PHE A 84 -6.85 -7.42 11.43
N ILE A 85 -6.92 -7.46 12.77
CA ILE A 85 -6.66 -6.29 13.63
C ILE A 85 -5.23 -5.79 13.44
N PHE A 86 -4.25 -6.70 13.40
CA PHE A 86 -2.85 -6.33 13.16
C PHE A 86 -2.66 -5.69 11.79
N ASN A 87 -3.24 -6.29 10.74
CA ASN A 87 -3.05 -5.84 9.36
C ASN A 87 -3.71 -4.50 9.06
N ASP A 88 -4.88 -4.21 9.63
CA ASP A 88 -5.62 -2.98 9.34
C ASP A 88 -5.27 -1.81 10.28
N ASN A 89 -4.94 -2.08 11.54
CA ASN A 89 -4.66 -1.04 12.52
C ASN A 89 -3.17 -0.93 12.87
N LEU A 90 -2.56 -2.02 13.36
CA LEU A 90 -1.22 -1.96 13.95
C LEU A 90 -0.14 -1.73 12.89
N VAL A 91 -0.21 -2.41 11.76
CA VAL A 91 0.78 -2.29 10.67
C VAL A 91 0.81 -0.87 10.08
N PRO A 92 -0.32 -0.24 9.71
CA PRO A 92 -0.29 1.13 9.19
C PRO A 92 0.25 2.14 10.21
N ILE A 93 -0.15 2.05 11.47
CA ILE A 93 0.33 2.95 12.54
C ILE A 93 1.84 2.80 12.71
N SER A 94 2.33 1.57 12.86
CA SER A 94 3.75 1.29 13.05
C SER A 94 4.59 1.77 11.87
N ASN A 95 4.13 1.52 10.64
CA ASN A 95 4.85 1.94 9.44
C ASN A 95 4.89 3.47 9.29
N ARG A 96 3.81 4.18 9.66
CA ARG A 96 3.79 5.67 9.65
C ARG A 96 4.80 6.22 10.63
N VAL A 97 4.79 5.73 11.88
CA VAL A 97 5.76 6.15 12.90
C VAL A 97 7.19 5.85 12.46
N ALA A 98 7.43 4.68 11.84
CA ALA A 98 8.73 4.33 11.29
C ALA A 98 9.17 5.29 10.17
N ALA A 99 8.25 5.65 9.27
CA ALA A 99 8.50 6.61 8.20
C ALA A 99 8.81 8.02 8.75
N ASP A 100 8.06 8.48 9.75
CA ASP A 100 8.27 9.77 10.40
C ASP A 100 9.63 9.83 11.11
N ILE A 101 9.99 8.78 11.87
CA ILE A 101 11.28 8.69 12.52
C ILE A 101 12.41 8.70 11.48
N MET A 102 12.22 8.00 10.37
CA MET A 102 13.20 7.96 9.29
C MET A 102 13.38 9.33 8.65
N GLN A 103 12.29 10.02 8.28
CA GLN A 103 12.34 11.35 7.70
C GLN A 103 12.98 12.37 8.65
N ASN A 104 12.61 12.36 9.92
CA ASN A 104 13.16 13.28 10.93
C ASN A 104 14.66 13.09 11.18
N ASN A 105 15.21 11.89 10.97
CA ASN A 105 16.63 11.61 11.19
C ASN A 105 17.47 11.77 9.90
N ILE A 106 16.92 11.52 8.73
CA ILE A 106 17.56 11.83 7.45
C ILE A 106 17.56 13.35 7.23
N GLY A 107 16.49 14.04 7.64
CA GLY A 107 16.34 15.48 7.48
C GLY A 107 17.14 16.35 8.46
N LYS A 108 17.88 15.77 9.42
CA LYS A 108 18.78 16.57 10.28
C LYS A 108 19.95 17.21 9.52
N SER A 109 20.27 16.71 8.34
CA SER A 109 21.22 17.37 7.42
C SER A 109 20.59 18.51 6.59
N ILE A 110 19.25 18.56 6.49
CA ILE A 110 18.50 19.60 5.82
C ILE A 110 17.37 19.95 6.77
N LYS A 111 17.25 21.21 7.20
CA LYS A 111 16.17 21.70 8.09
C LYS A 111 14.82 21.24 7.54
N THR A 112 14.33 20.06 7.96
CA THR A 112 13.04 19.54 7.50
C THR A 112 11.95 20.07 8.43
N GLU A 113 11.28 21.10 7.98
CA GLU A 113 10.06 21.59 8.62
C GLU A 113 8.97 20.51 8.55
N LYS A 114 8.11 20.49 9.57
CA LYS A 114 6.96 19.57 9.67
C LYS A 114 6.06 19.69 8.46
N GLY A 115 5.66 18.56 7.86
CA GLY A 115 4.73 18.49 6.73
C GLY A 115 4.91 17.23 5.90
N LYS A 116 3.92 16.92 5.06
CA LYS A 116 4.03 15.81 4.11
C LYS A 116 4.89 16.22 2.93
N CYS A 117 5.92 15.44 2.63
CA CYS A 117 6.85 15.71 1.52
C CYS A 117 6.47 14.92 0.26
N ASN A 118 6.81 15.49 -0.91
CA ASN A 118 6.70 14.84 -2.21
C ASN A 118 5.26 14.39 -2.55
N VAL A 119 4.33 15.34 -2.59
CA VAL A 119 2.96 15.09 -3.06
C VAL A 119 2.97 15.11 -4.58
N SER A 120 2.57 14.00 -5.21
CA SER A 120 2.40 13.95 -6.66
C SER A 120 0.99 13.47 -7.01
N PHE A 121 0.37 14.13 -7.98
CA PHE A 121 -0.95 13.80 -8.50
C PHE A 121 -0.93 13.86 -10.02
N SER A 122 -1.51 12.86 -10.65
CA SER A 122 -1.63 12.79 -12.11
C SER A 122 -3.09 12.64 -12.48
N LYS A 123 -3.58 13.54 -13.35
CA LYS A 123 -4.93 13.50 -13.89
C LYS A 123 -4.88 13.04 -15.33
N TYR A 124 -5.79 12.16 -15.67
CA TYR A 124 -5.94 11.61 -17.01
C TYR A 124 -7.28 12.07 -17.60
N GLY A 125 -7.30 12.37 -18.88
CA GLY A 125 -8.47 12.82 -19.59
C GLY A 125 -8.24 12.82 -21.11
N SER A 126 -9.18 13.36 -21.88
CA SER A 126 -9.02 13.57 -23.31
C SER A 126 -8.19 14.82 -23.59
N ILE A 127 -7.29 14.72 -24.58
CA ILE A 127 -6.54 15.87 -25.07
C ILE A 127 -7.47 16.69 -25.96
N LEU A 128 -7.49 18.01 -25.74
CA LEU A 128 -8.29 18.96 -26.49
C LEU A 128 -7.47 19.53 -27.66
N ASP A 129 -8.12 19.74 -28.79
CA ASP A 129 -7.53 20.50 -29.89
C ASP A 129 -7.44 21.98 -29.49
N ALA A 130 -6.26 22.59 -29.70
CA ALA A 130 -5.97 23.97 -29.31
C ALA A 130 -6.93 25.00 -29.95
N ASN A 131 -7.41 24.72 -31.18
CA ASN A 131 -8.26 25.63 -31.95
C ASN A 131 -9.76 25.41 -31.73
N THR A 132 -10.21 24.15 -31.59
CA THR A 132 -11.64 23.82 -31.51
C THR A 132 -12.12 23.49 -30.12
N ASN A 133 -11.22 23.32 -29.14
CA ASN A 133 -11.51 22.84 -27.77
C ASN A 133 -12.33 21.54 -27.74
N LYS A 134 -12.31 20.76 -28.82
CA LYS A 134 -12.98 19.45 -28.87
C LYS A 134 -11.99 18.34 -28.55
N PRO A 135 -12.43 17.25 -27.93
CA PRO A 135 -11.57 16.09 -27.69
C PRO A 135 -11.12 15.50 -29.04
N ILE A 136 -9.82 15.29 -29.18
CA ILE A 136 -9.21 14.76 -30.41
C ILE A 136 -9.41 13.26 -30.49
N ASP A 137 -9.39 12.59 -29.33
CA ASP A 137 -9.49 11.13 -29.25
C ASP A 137 -10.35 10.74 -28.02
N SER A 138 -10.98 9.57 -28.09
CA SER A 138 -11.67 8.94 -26.96
C SER A 138 -10.73 8.25 -25.97
N ALA A 139 -9.42 8.18 -26.27
CA ALA A 139 -8.43 7.60 -25.40
C ALA A 139 -8.12 8.51 -24.21
N THR A 140 -7.85 7.89 -23.07
CA THR A 140 -7.51 8.60 -21.84
C THR A 140 -6.01 8.84 -21.79
N HIS A 141 -5.57 10.09 -21.92
CA HIS A 141 -4.18 10.52 -21.88
C HIS A 141 -3.85 11.24 -20.57
N LEU A 142 -2.58 11.31 -20.24
CA LEU A 142 -2.10 12.14 -19.13
C LEU A 142 -2.28 13.61 -19.49
N THR A 143 -3.15 14.31 -18.78
CA THR A 143 -3.45 15.73 -19.04
C THR A 143 -2.78 16.68 -18.06
N HIS A 144 -2.67 16.30 -16.79
CA HIS A 144 -2.05 17.16 -15.79
C HIS A 144 -1.14 16.34 -14.87
N ILE A 145 0.02 16.90 -14.55
CA ILE A 145 0.90 16.43 -13.51
C ILE A 145 1.01 17.56 -12.48
N PHE A 146 0.67 17.27 -11.26
CA PHE A 146 0.81 18.18 -10.13
C PHE A 146 1.84 17.61 -9.16
N TYR A 147 2.83 18.40 -8.81
CA TYR A 147 3.84 18.05 -7.83
C TYR A 147 3.96 19.18 -6.80
N ALA A 148 4.07 18.82 -5.54
CA ALA A 148 4.40 19.75 -4.48
C ALA A 148 5.45 19.12 -3.57
N ARG A 149 6.50 19.87 -3.28
CA ARG A 149 7.58 19.38 -2.41
C ARG A 149 7.10 19.16 -0.99
N ARG A 150 6.19 20.01 -0.49
CA ARG A 150 5.69 19.93 0.87
C ARG A 150 4.22 20.35 0.97
N PHE A 151 3.50 19.67 1.85
CA PHE A 151 2.12 20.00 2.21
C PHE A 151 2.01 20.19 3.72
N LEU A 152 1.57 21.36 4.16
CA LEU A 152 1.39 21.72 5.55
C LEU A 152 0.22 22.69 5.72
N ASN A 153 -0.65 22.45 6.69
CA ASN A 153 -1.79 23.31 7.02
C ASN A 153 -2.66 23.70 5.80
N ASN A 154 -2.94 22.74 4.94
CA ASN A 154 -3.73 22.93 3.71
C ASN A 154 -3.09 23.85 2.65
N VAL A 155 -1.80 24.14 2.79
CA VAL A 155 -0.98 24.87 1.82
C VAL A 155 0.09 23.96 1.26
N MET A 156 0.29 24.00 -0.03
CA MET A 156 1.37 23.32 -0.74
C MET A 156 2.50 24.30 -1.02
N TYR A 157 3.72 23.84 -0.85
CA TYR A 157 4.95 24.62 -1.04
C TYR A 157 5.77 24.03 -2.16
N GLU A 158 6.43 24.88 -2.92
CA GLU A 158 7.24 24.54 -4.09
C GLU A 158 6.41 23.66 -5.04
N VAL A 159 5.36 24.28 -5.59
CA VAL A 159 4.40 23.60 -6.47
C VAL A 159 4.84 23.68 -7.91
N THR A 160 4.76 22.55 -8.61
CA THR A 160 4.98 22.48 -10.06
C THR A 160 3.76 21.81 -10.69
N VAL A 161 3.14 22.45 -11.65
CA VAL A 161 2.03 21.90 -12.43
C VAL A 161 2.44 21.84 -13.89
N VAL A 162 2.30 20.67 -14.50
CA VAL A 162 2.48 20.49 -15.95
C VAL A 162 1.10 20.21 -16.54
N ASP A 163 0.66 21.08 -17.42
CA ASP A 163 -0.60 20.95 -18.15
C ASP A 163 -0.31 20.53 -19.60
N LEU A 164 -0.82 19.35 -19.96
CA LEU A 164 -0.71 18.70 -21.26
C LEU A 164 -2.10 18.54 -21.90
N SER A 165 -3.12 19.26 -21.41
CA SER A 165 -4.50 19.10 -21.82
C SER A 165 -4.77 19.54 -23.25
N LYS A 166 -3.93 20.41 -23.82
CA LYS A 166 -4.04 20.94 -25.18
C LYS A 166 -2.95 20.38 -26.08
N LYS A 167 -3.34 19.89 -27.25
CA LYS A 167 -2.39 19.45 -28.27
C LYS A 167 -1.57 20.64 -28.76
N GLY A 168 -0.25 20.43 -28.85
CA GLY A 168 0.65 21.46 -29.36
C GLY A 168 1.05 22.55 -28.35
N THR A 169 0.49 22.54 -27.17
CA THR A 169 0.83 23.52 -26.13
C THR A 169 1.11 22.81 -24.81
N LYS A 170 2.27 23.07 -24.23
CA LYS A 170 2.66 22.59 -22.89
C LYS A 170 2.78 23.78 -21.97
N ILE A 171 2.10 23.73 -20.83
CA ILE A 171 2.17 24.79 -19.82
C ILE A 171 2.83 24.20 -18.58
N LEU A 172 3.91 24.83 -18.13
CA LEU A 172 4.57 24.52 -16.87
C LEU A 172 4.36 25.71 -15.93
N ILE A 173 3.77 25.47 -14.78
CA ILE A 173 3.59 26.47 -13.73
C ILE A 173 4.47 26.05 -12.57
N ALA A 174 5.37 26.92 -12.15
CA ALA A 174 6.17 26.77 -10.93
C ALA A 174 5.83 27.90 -9.98
N ALA A 175 5.47 27.60 -8.73
CA ALA A 175 5.05 28.57 -7.73
C ALA A 175 5.58 28.22 -6.34
N ASP A 176 5.87 29.22 -5.54
CA ASP A 176 6.32 29.04 -4.16
C ASP A 176 5.25 28.39 -3.30
N ASN A 177 3.98 28.84 -3.46
CA ASN A 177 2.86 28.36 -2.67
C ASN A 177 1.64 28.06 -3.55
N GLY A 178 0.84 27.09 -3.11
CA GLY A 178 -0.44 26.76 -3.72
C GLY A 178 -1.48 26.43 -2.66
N LYS A 179 -2.65 27.07 -2.73
CA LYS A 179 -3.78 26.83 -1.84
C LYS A 179 -5.03 26.56 -2.66
N PHE A 180 -5.79 25.56 -2.24
CA PHE A 180 -7.09 25.28 -2.85
C PHE A 180 -8.18 26.14 -2.21
N ILE A 181 -8.99 26.81 -3.02
CA ILE A 181 -10.13 27.62 -2.58
C ILE A 181 -11.42 26.87 -2.88
N ASP A 182 -12.03 26.26 -1.85
CA ASP A 182 -13.23 25.43 -2.00
C ASP A 182 -14.41 26.17 -2.65
N GLN A 183 -14.61 27.44 -2.33
CA GLN A 183 -15.72 28.25 -2.86
C GLN A 183 -15.66 28.47 -4.37
N LEU A 184 -14.45 28.54 -4.93
CA LEU A 184 -14.22 28.78 -6.36
C LEU A 184 -13.85 27.52 -7.11
N ASN A 185 -13.62 26.41 -6.41
CA ASN A 185 -13.11 25.16 -6.95
C ASN A 185 -11.83 25.35 -7.80
N ASN A 186 -10.96 26.27 -7.36
CA ASN A 186 -9.73 26.64 -8.06
C ASN A 186 -8.54 26.59 -7.12
N TRP A 187 -7.37 26.36 -7.70
CA TRP A 187 -6.08 26.55 -7.04
C TRP A 187 -5.64 28.01 -7.19
N GLU A 188 -5.17 28.60 -6.11
CA GLU A 188 -4.50 29.88 -6.10
C GLU A 188 -3.02 29.66 -5.84
N PHE A 189 -2.21 29.96 -6.85
CA PHE A 189 -0.74 29.90 -6.79
C PHE A 189 -0.21 31.29 -6.52
N SER A 190 0.80 31.39 -5.65
CA SER A 190 1.42 32.66 -5.27
C SER A 190 2.91 32.64 -5.56
N ASN A 191 3.42 33.76 -6.07
CA ASN A 191 4.82 33.98 -6.43
C ASN A 191 5.34 32.90 -7.36
N GLY A 192 5.07 33.01 -8.65
CA GLY A 192 5.45 31.96 -9.58
C GLY A 192 5.70 32.44 -10.99
N GLU A 193 6.09 31.48 -11.80
CA GLU A 193 6.33 31.62 -13.20
C GLU A 193 5.54 30.59 -14.01
N MET A 194 5.02 31.01 -15.13
CA MET A 194 4.34 30.18 -16.11
C MET A 194 5.17 30.15 -17.38
N ILE A 195 5.55 28.97 -17.83
CA ILE A 195 6.28 28.74 -19.07
C ILE A 195 5.32 28.06 -20.03
N ILE A 196 5.05 28.71 -21.16
CA ILE A 196 4.21 28.19 -22.23
C ILE A 196 5.12 27.83 -23.39
N THR A 197 5.09 26.59 -23.83
CA THR A 197 5.86 26.09 -24.98
C THR A 197 4.90 25.58 -26.04
N ASN A 198 5.05 26.05 -27.27
CA ASN A 198 4.30 25.60 -28.44
C ASN A 198 5.13 24.62 -29.28
N ASP A 199 4.46 23.81 -30.11
CA ASP A 199 5.14 22.84 -31.00
C ASP A 199 6.11 23.48 -31.99
N GLU A 200 5.96 24.77 -32.31
CA GLU A 200 6.86 25.54 -33.15
C GLU A 200 8.18 25.95 -32.44
N GLY A 201 8.33 25.54 -31.17
CA GLY A 201 9.54 25.84 -30.38
C GLY A 201 9.55 27.25 -29.77
N SER A 202 8.46 28.02 -29.89
CA SER A 202 8.33 29.30 -29.19
C SER A 202 8.09 29.08 -27.71
N VAL A 203 8.84 29.81 -26.87
CA VAL A 203 8.74 29.77 -25.42
C VAL A 203 8.36 31.14 -24.91
N SER A 204 7.29 31.23 -24.16
CA SER A 204 6.86 32.45 -23.46
C SER A 204 6.88 32.21 -21.96
N THR A 205 7.52 33.13 -21.21
CA THR A 205 7.56 33.09 -19.75
C THR A 205 6.78 34.27 -19.19
N ILE A 206 5.89 33.99 -18.25
CA ILE A 206 5.04 35.01 -17.58
C ILE A 206 5.26 34.83 -16.08
N SER A 207 5.76 35.87 -15.43
CA SER A 207 5.84 35.90 -13.95
C SER A 207 4.54 36.47 -13.38
N PHE A 208 4.06 35.92 -12.26
CA PHE A 208 2.82 36.34 -11.60
C PHE A 208 2.98 36.38 -10.08
N ASP A 209 2.33 37.32 -9.45
CA ASP A 209 2.21 37.37 -7.99
C ASP A 209 1.13 36.42 -7.49
N THR A 210 0.00 36.35 -8.21
CA THR A 210 -1.11 35.46 -7.92
C THR A 210 -1.73 34.93 -9.21
N TYR A 211 -1.95 33.62 -9.30
CA TYR A 211 -2.57 32.99 -10.45
C TYR A 211 -3.62 31.96 -10.00
N LYS A 212 -4.83 32.06 -10.57
CA LYS A 212 -5.92 31.11 -10.31
C LYS A 212 -5.99 30.05 -11.39
N TYR A 213 -5.83 28.81 -10.99
CA TYR A 213 -5.80 27.67 -11.91
C TYR A 213 -6.98 26.73 -11.68
N PRO A 214 -7.78 26.41 -12.71
CA PRO A 214 -8.96 25.57 -12.60
C PRO A 214 -8.57 24.07 -12.56
N LEU A 215 -8.21 23.58 -11.42
CA LEU A 215 -7.99 22.16 -11.16
C LEU A 215 -8.79 21.75 -9.93
N ASP A 216 -9.37 20.57 -9.97
CA ASP A 216 -10.13 19.99 -8.85
C ASP A 216 -9.25 19.79 -7.60
N ASN A 217 -9.89 19.54 -6.44
CA ASN A 217 -9.21 19.35 -5.16
C ASN A 217 -8.53 17.96 -5.02
N GLY A 218 -8.30 17.26 -6.13
CA GLY A 218 -7.61 15.96 -6.14
C GLY A 218 -6.26 15.99 -5.44
N PRO A 219 -5.34 16.94 -5.78
CA PRO A 219 -4.03 17.03 -5.15
C PRO A 219 -4.07 17.20 -3.63
N SER A 220 -4.93 18.08 -3.11
CA SER A 220 -5.05 18.31 -1.65
C SER A 220 -5.63 17.11 -0.90
N LYS A 221 -6.67 16.48 -1.45
CA LYS A 221 -7.26 15.27 -0.89
C LYS A 221 -6.27 14.10 -0.88
N LEU A 222 -5.50 13.94 -1.95
CA LEU A 222 -4.46 12.92 -2.02
C LEU A 222 -3.29 13.21 -1.07
N ALA A 223 -2.98 14.50 -0.86
CA ALA A 223 -1.99 14.91 0.12
C ALA A 223 -2.37 14.51 1.56
N ALA A 224 -3.65 14.42 1.88
CA ALA A 224 -4.11 13.98 3.19
C ALA A 224 -3.95 12.46 3.43
N ILE A 225 -3.75 11.64 2.38
CA ILE A 225 -3.61 10.19 2.45
C ILE A 225 -2.13 9.80 2.41
N PRO A 226 -1.67 8.76 3.12
CA PRO A 226 -0.27 8.29 3.04
C PRO A 226 0.16 8.01 1.60
N ASN A 227 1.41 8.30 1.24
CA ASN A 227 1.94 8.06 -0.12
C ASN A 227 2.08 6.57 -0.44
N ASP A 228 2.37 5.75 0.57
CA ASP A 228 2.56 4.31 0.39
C ASP A 228 1.28 3.55 0.78
N ALA A 229 0.75 2.77 -0.15
CA ALA A 229 -0.41 1.91 0.05
C ALA A 229 -0.26 0.92 1.22
N LYS A 230 0.98 0.55 1.58
CA LYS A 230 1.28 -0.31 2.75
C LYS A 230 0.97 0.36 4.08
N ASN A 231 0.98 1.69 4.11
CA ASN A 231 0.77 2.50 5.31
C ASN A 231 -0.69 2.98 5.44
N MET A 232 -1.58 2.56 4.54
CA MET A 232 -2.99 2.92 4.53
C MET A 232 -3.82 1.87 5.27
N THR A 233 -4.88 2.29 5.95
CA THR A 233 -5.97 1.41 6.39
C THR A 233 -6.87 1.06 5.20
N ILE A 234 -7.76 0.05 5.36
CA ILE A 234 -8.73 -0.31 4.29
C ILE A 234 -9.60 0.89 3.91
N SER A 235 -10.02 1.69 4.89
CA SER A 235 -10.85 2.88 4.65
C SER A 235 -10.10 3.97 3.86
N GLU A 236 -8.83 4.20 4.16
CA GLU A 236 -7.99 5.14 3.44
C GLU A 236 -7.66 4.65 2.02
N ALA A 237 -7.40 3.35 1.87
CA ALA A 237 -7.16 2.75 0.56
C ALA A 237 -8.38 2.82 -0.36
N LYS A 238 -9.61 2.67 0.17
CA LYS A 238 -10.86 2.90 -0.58
C LYS A 238 -10.99 4.35 -1.03
N LYS A 239 -10.76 5.31 -0.13
CA LYS A 239 -10.79 6.74 -0.50
C LYS A 239 -9.74 7.08 -1.57
N ALA A 240 -8.53 6.51 -1.46
CA ALA A 240 -7.48 6.69 -2.46
C ALA A 240 -7.88 6.07 -3.81
N GLU A 241 -8.48 4.89 -3.79
CA GLU A 241 -8.98 4.22 -5.00
C GLU A 241 -10.03 5.07 -5.72
N GLU A 242 -11.03 5.59 -5.01
CA GLU A 242 -12.06 6.46 -5.56
C GLU A 242 -11.45 7.74 -6.18
N MET A 243 -10.48 8.35 -5.49
CA MET A 243 -9.81 9.54 -6.00
C MET A 243 -8.99 9.27 -7.25
N TYR A 244 -8.25 8.16 -7.31
CA TYR A 244 -7.52 7.77 -8.51
C TYR A 244 -8.45 7.40 -9.67
N ALA A 245 -9.62 6.78 -9.37
CA ALA A 245 -10.63 6.50 -10.38
C ALA A 245 -11.23 7.78 -10.95
N MET A 246 -11.58 8.77 -10.10
CA MET A 246 -12.08 10.09 -10.53
C MET A 246 -11.02 10.87 -11.33
N ALA A 247 -9.74 10.72 -11.00
CA ALA A 247 -8.64 11.31 -11.75
C ALA A 247 -8.33 10.59 -13.08
N GLY A 248 -9.05 9.51 -13.41
CA GLY A 248 -8.81 8.69 -14.59
C GLY A 248 -7.53 7.84 -14.52
N ASN A 249 -6.86 7.78 -13.37
CA ASN A 249 -5.63 6.99 -13.18
C ASN A 249 -5.97 5.53 -12.87
N ILE A 250 -6.32 4.78 -13.92
CA ILE A 250 -6.76 3.38 -13.83
C ILE A 250 -5.67 2.49 -13.20
N LYS A 251 -4.39 2.79 -13.46
CA LYS A 251 -3.27 1.98 -12.95
C LYS A 251 -3.17 2.06 -11.42
N GLU A 252 -3.18 3.26 -10.86
CA GLU A 252 -3.11 3.43 -9.39
C GLU A 252 -4.42 3.02 -8.71
N SER A 253 -5.60 3.24 -9.33
CA SER A 253 -6.87 2.74 -8.84
C SER A 253 -6.86 1.21 -8.71
N ARG A 254 -6.41 0.47 -9.74
CA ARG A 254 -6.27 -1.00 -9.67
C ARG A 254 -5.30 -1.44 -8.59
N LYS A 255 -4.19 -0.74 -8.43
CA LYS A 255 -3.21 -1.04 -7.39
C LYS A 255 -3.80 -0.89 -5.99
N MET A 256 -4.62 0.15 -5.76
CA MET A 256 -5.35 0.31 -4.48
C MET A 256 -6.36 -0.81 -4.26
N LYS A 257 -7.12 -1.22 -5.30
CA LYS A 257 -8.03 -2.39 -5.23
C LYS A 257 -7.29 -3.66 -4.81
N VAL A 258 -6.18 -3.96 -5.44
CA VAL A 258 -5.36 -5.14 -5.09
C VAL A 258 -4.95 -5.07 -3.62
N ARG A 259 -4.50 -3.91 -3.13
CA ARG A 259 -4.12 -3.74 -1.71
C ARG A 259 -5.27 -3.95 -0.74
N ILE A 260 -6.48 -3.51 -1.10
CA ILE A 260 -7.69 -3.76 -0.28
C ILE A 260 -7.96 -5.26 -0.20
N TYR A 261 -7.90 -5.97 -1.35
CA TYR A 261 -8.12 -7.41 -1.36
C TYR A 261 -7.02 -8.18 -0.61
N GLU A 262 -5.76 -7.81 -0.75
CA GLU A 262 -4.65 -8.41 0.02
C GLU A 262 -4.89 -8.30 1.54
N LYS A 263 -5.32 -7.14 2.02
CA LYS A 263 -5.61 -6.91 3.45
C LYS A 263 -6.74 -7.79 4.00
N ILE A 264 -7.67 -8.18 3.15
CA ILE A 264 -8.76 -9.09 3.52
C ILE A 264 -8.32 -10.55 3.36
N THR A 265 -7.67 -10.89 2.27
CA THR A 265 -7.31 -12.28 1.93
C THR A 265 -6.27 -12.86 2.88
N LEU A 266 -5.26 -12.07 3.30
CA LEU A 266 -4.22 -12.54 4.21
C LEU A 266 -4.75 -13.09 5.54
N PRO A 267 -5.65 -12.41 6.28
CA PRO A 267 -6.25 -12.98 7.48
C PRO A 267 -7.03 -14.27 7.20
N PHE A 268 -7.83 -14.30 6.13
CA PHE A 268 -8.62 -15.50 5.78
C PHE A 268 -7.76 -16.72 5.43
N SER A 269 -6.53 -16.53 5.01
CA SER A 269 -5.60 -17.63 4.75
C SER A 269 -5.33 -18.49 6.01
N CYS A 270 -5.48 -17.94 7.22
CA CYS A 270 -5.38 -18.73 8.47
C CYS A 270 -6.43 -19.85 8.52
N ILE A 271 -7.67 -19.58 8.10
CA ILE A 271 -8.73 -20.60 8.07
C ILE A 271 -8.43 -21.68 7.04
N VAL A 272 -8.05 -21.26 5.83
CA VAL A 272 -7.70 -22.18 4.74
C VAL A 272 -6.52 -23.06 5.14
N PHE A 273 -5.49 -22.49 5.73
CA PHE A 273 -4.31 -23.21 6.18
C PHE A 273 -4.59 -24.16 7.35
N SER A 274 -5.50 -23.80 8.26
CA SER A 274 -5.94 -24.72 9.30
C SER A 274 -6.68 -25.93 8.73
N LEU A 275 -7.55 -25.73 7.73
CA LEU A 275 -8.25 -26.82 7.05
C LEU A 275 -7.28 -27.74 6.30
N ILE A 276 -6.35 -27.16 5.54
CA ILE A 276 -5.35 -27.92 4.80
C ILE A 276 -4.44 -28.69 5.77
N GLY A 277 -3.90 -27.99 6.77
CA GLY A 277 -2.98 -28.60 7.75
C GLY A 277 -3.60 -29.72 8.55
N SER A 278 -4.83 -29.53 9.04
CA SER A 278 -5.55 -30.57 9.78
C SER A 278 -5.95 -31.76 8.92
N THR A 279 -6.45 -31.53 7.69
CA THR A 279 -6.86 -32.65 6.79
C THR A 279 -5.68 -33.45 6.30
N LEU A 280 -4.57 -32.82 5.96
CA LEU A 280 -3.34 -33.47 5.56
C LEU A 280 -2.70 -34.21 6.75
N GLY A 281 -2.70 -33.60 7.95
CA GLY A 281 -2.20 -34.24 9.16
C GLY A 281 -2.95 -35.53 9.52
N ILE A 282 -4.28 -35.50 9.40
CA ILE A 282 -5.12 -36.71 9.65
C ILE A 282 -4.84 -37.85 8.64
N LYS A 283 -4.47 -37.50 7.40
CA LYS A 283 -4.19 -38.50 6.35
C LYS A 283 -2.75 -39.04 6.40
N GLN A 284 -1.87 -38.48 7.21
CA GLN A 284 -0.50 -39.01 7.33
C GLN A 284 -0.51 -40.45 7.79
N ASN A 285 0.20 -41.31 7.03
CA ASN A 285 0.32 -42.71 7.37
C ASN A 285 1.11 -42.89 8.69
N ILE A 286 0.68 -43.81 9.51
CA ILE A 286 1.29 -44.19 10.80
C ILE A 286 2.81 -44.49 10.69
N ARG A 287 3.30 -44.81 9.49
CA ARG A 287 4.71 -45.13 9.20
C ARG A 287 5.53 -43.93 8.68
N SER A 288 4.92 -42.78 8.40
CA SER A 288 5.67 -41.64 7.90
C SER A 288 6.34 -40.87 9.03
N SER A 289 7.64 -40.61 8.88
CA SER A 289 8.40 -39.88 9.90
C SER A 289 7.89 -38.47 10.08
N LYS A 290 8.04 -37.87 11.30
CA LYS A 290 7.71 -36.48 11.63
C LYS A 290 8.31 -35.46 10.65
N SER A 291 9.41 -35.83 9.98
CA SER A 291 10.10 -34.96 9.00
C SER A 291 9.31 -34.76 7.71
N GLN A 292 8.45 -35.72 7.31
CA GLN A 292 7.66 -35.59 6.08
C GLN A 292 6.56 -34.52 6.22
N GLY A 293 5.93 -34.42 7.38
CA GLY A 293 4.94 -33.35 7.64
C GLY A 293 5.55 -31.97 7.62
N PHE A 294 6.74 -31.82 8.19
CA PHE A 294 7.47 -30.56 8.17
C PHE A 294 7.90 -30.15 6.75
N GLY A 295 8.44 -31.08 5.96
CA GLY A 295 8.82 -30.82 4.57
C GLY A 295 7.62 -30.41 3.72
N LEU A 296 6.48 -31.08 3.88
CA LEU A 296 5.24 -30.76 3.15
C LEU A 296 4.69 -29.38 3.51
N SER A 297 4.78 -28.96 4.78
CA SER A 297 4.38 -27.61 5.20
C SER A 297 5.23 -26.52 4.55
N ILE A 298 6.53 -26.71 4.46
CA ILE A 298 7.43 -25.75 3.80
C ILE A 298 7.08 -25.59 2.32
N ILE A 299 6.83 -26.71 1.61
CA ILE A 299 6.45 -26.69 0.20
C ILE A 299 5.13 -25.90 0.01
N LEU A 300 4.11 -26.16 0.83
CA LEU A 300 2.83 -25.50 0.76
C LEU A 300 2.93 -23.99 1.05
N ILE A 301 3.71 -23.62 2.06
CA ILE A 301 3.98 -22.22 2.39
C ILE A 301 4.68 -21.53 1.21
N PHE A 302 5.72 -22.15 0.68
CA PHE A 302 6.46 -21.60 -0.46
C PHE A 302 5.55 -21.39 -1.67
N LEU A 303 4.73 -22.39 -2.01
CA LEU A 303 3.82 -22.34 -3.14
C LEU A 303 2.73 -21.25 -2.95
N TYR A 304 2.19 -21.09 -1.77
CA TYR A 304 1.24 -20.02 -1.45
C TYR A 304 1.85 -18.65 -1.65
N TYR A 305 3.03 -18.38 -1.08
CA TYR A 305 3.65 -17.06 -1.20
C TYR A 305 4.14 -16.78 -2.62
N LEU A 306 4.58 -17.79 -3.34
CA LEU A 306 4.93 -17.65 -4.76
C LEU A 306 3.71 -17.18 -5.56
N THR A 307 2.51 -17.73 -5.31
CA THR A 307 1.27 -17.29 -5.98
C THR A 307 0.76 -15.93 -5.51
N CYS A 308 1.08 -15.50 -4.29
CA CYS A 308 0.70 -14.18 -3.78
C CYS A 308 1.60 -13.04 -4.29
N PHE A 309 2.86 -13.34 -4.64
CA PHE A 309 3.83 -12.30 -5.05
C PHE A 309 4.06 -12.25 -6.57
N VAL A 310 3.48 -13.16 -7.34
CA VAL A 310 3.42 -13.12 -8.81
C VAL A 310 2.17 -12.37 -9.26
#